data_93ef89ecb729611e7ff7575cd1bb1d27
#
_entry.id   93ef89ecb729611e7ff7575cd1bb1d27
#
_cell.length_a   1.000
_cell.length_b   1.000
_cell.length_c   1.000
_cell.angle_alpha   90.00
_cell.angle_beta   90.00
_cell.angle_gamma   90.00
#
_symmetry.space_group_name_H-M   'P 1'
#
loop_
_entity.id
_entity.type
_entity.pdbx_description
1 polymer ?
#
loop_
_entity_poly.entity_id
_entity_poly.type
_entity_poly.pdbx_seq_one_letter_code
_entity_poly.pdbx_strand_id
1 'polypeptide(L)'
;MVKEFDRKIILEDGQEYYGYGFGAHNEKVCEIVFNTSMVGYQEILSDPSYTYQAVVMTYPLIGNYGMADDDYERDTPTLGALVVREYNDEPSNFRSTATLSEVMEKFGIPGIYGIDSRKLNRSIRDFGSRKVLITDIFTPLEEGIAKLKSTDIPTDAVSRVSCDKIMISYAETQKYHVVAIDCGMKMNIVRSLNKRGCKVTIVPWNTPAEAIVALDPDGIFISNGPGDPTDVPETIQTIKNLLGKYPIFGICLGHQIISLAYGAKTYKLKFGHRGGNHPVRNLETNKIEITSQNHSYAVDADSLNGTDLIVTHINLLDNTIEGVKCDKDKVFSVQYHPESAPGPQDSAYLFDRFIEVMEEQNNA
;
A
#
# COMPACT_ATOMS: atom_id res chain seq x y z
N MET A 1 -37.92 9.60 -12.99
CA MET A 1 -37.95 9.66 -11.51
C MET A 1 -36.54 10.08 -11.05
N VAL A 2 -36.45 11.04 -10.14
CA VAL A 2 -35.16 11.38 -9.51
C VAL A 2 -34.82 10.21 -8.58
N LYS A 3 -33.64 9.60 -8.75
CA LYS A 3 -33.15 8.53 -7.87
C LYS A 3 -32.97 9.13 -6.47
N GLU A 4 -33.56 8.54 -5.46
CA GLU A 4 -33.34 8.95 -4.07
C GLU A 4 -32.02 8.34 -3.55
N PHE A 5 -31.34 9.02 -2.63
CA PHE A 5 -30.17 8.48 -1.98
C PHE A 5 -30.55 7.23 -1.17
N ASP A 6 -29.71 6.21 -1.23
CA ASP A 6 -29.90 4.92 -0.55
C ASP A 6 -28.77 4.59 0.42
N ARG A 7 -27.68 5.37 0.39
CA ARG A 7 -26.50 5.14 1.24
C ARG A 7 -25.94 6.45 1.78
N LYS A 8 -25.24 6.36 2.91
CA LYS A 8 -24.49 7.47 3.46
C LYS A 8 -23.18 7.02 4.12
N ILE A 9 -22.30 7.98 4.33
CA ILE A 9 -21.14 7.84 5.21
C ILE A 9 -21.30 8.75 6.41
N ILE A 10 -20.86 8.26 7.57
CA ILE A 10 -20.85 9.00 8.84
C ILE A 10 -19.38 9.04 9.31
N LEU A 11 -18.87 10.25 9.55
CA LEU A 11 -17.51 10.44 10.11
C LEU A 11 -17.56 10.52 11.65
N GLU A 12 -16.45 10.26 12.32
CA GLU A 12 -16.35 10.33 13.79
C GLU A 12 -16.78 11.67 14.38
N ASP A 13 -16.63 12.76 13.62
CA ASP A 13 -17.01 14.12 14.01
C ASP A 13 -18.51 14.42 13.79
N GLY A 14 -19.30 13.44 13.35
CA GLY A 14 -20.72 13.55 13.11
C GLY A 14 -21.10 14.15 11.75
N GLN A 15 -20.13 14.41 10.86
CA GLN A 15 -20.45 14.82 9.50
C GLN A 15 -21.04 13.65 8.71
N GLU A 16 -22.13 13.91 7.98
CA GLU A 16 -22.78 12.96 7.09
C GLU A 16 -22.65 13.39 5.63
N TYR A 17 -22.44 12.41 4.75
CA TYR A 17 -22.47 12.61 3.30
C TYR A 17 -23.39 11.56 2.67
N TYR A 18 -24.36 12.00 1.88
CA TYR A 18 -25.39 11.18 1.28
C TYR A 18 -25.05 10.90 -0.18
N GLY A 19 -25.36 9.69 -0.63
CA GLY A 19 -25.08 9.25 -2.00
C GLY A 19 -25.84 8.00 -2.37
N TYR A 20 -25.37 7.37 -3.44
CA TYR A 20 -25.93 6.14 -4.00
C TYR A 20 -24.96 4.99 -3.78
N GLY A 21 -25.48 3.83 -3.40
CA GLY A 21 -24.69 2.62 -3.22
C GLY A 21 -24.31 1.95 -4.54
N PHE A 22 -23.13 1.32 -4.55
CA PHE A 22 -22.68 0.33 -5.54
C PHE A 22 -21.78 -0.69 -4.85
N GLY A 23 -21.47 -1.81 -5.53
CA GLY A 23 -20.79 -2.91 -4.89
C GLY A 23 -21.63 -3.56 -3.78
N ALA A 24 -21.00 -4.09 -2.73
CA ALA A 24 -21.69 -4.83 -1.69
C ALA A 24 -22.59 -3.96 -0.81
N HIS A 25 -23.71 -4.54 -0.35
CA HIS A 25 -24.72 -3.85 0.48
C HIS A 25 -24.46 -3.91 1.99
N ASN A 26 -23.28 -4.33 2.43
CA ASN A 26 -22.93 -4.41 3.84
C ASN A 26 -22.51 -3.04 4.42
N GLU A 27 -22.71 -2.89 5.71
CA GLU A 27 -22.12 -1.81 6.48
C GLU A 27 -20.64 -2.10 6.79
N LYS A 28 -19.81 -1.05 6.86
CA LYS A 28 -18.40 -1.21 7.20
C LYS A 28 -17.81 0.00 7.92
N VAL A 29 -17.07 -0.27 8.99
CA VAL A 29 -16.22 0.75 9.65
C VAL A 29 -14.82 0.62 9.08
N CYS A 30 -14.26 1.75 8.63
CA CYS A 30 -12.94 1.84 8.01
C CYS A 30 -12.21 3.10 8.47
N GLU A 31 -10.91 3.18 8.17
CA GLU A 31 -10.18 4.45 8.20
C GLU A 31 -10.37 5.17 6.84
N ILE A 32 -10.86 6.41 6.85
CA ILE A 32 -11.03 7.16 5.62
C ILE A 32 -9.73 7.81 5.17
N VAL A 33 -9.40 7.62 3.90
CA VAL A 33 -8.23 8.19 3.24
C VAL A 33 -8.62 8.68 1.84
N PHE A 34 -7.78 9.45 1.17
CA PHE A 34 -8.02 9.82 -0.23
C PHE A 34 -6.82 9.46 -1.12
N ASN A 35 -7.07 9.25 -2.40
CA ASN A 35 -6.04 9.01 -3.40
C ASN A 35 -6.19 10.01 -4.55
N THR A 36 -5.05 10.59 -4.99
CA THR A 36 -4.99 11.63 -6.03
C THR A 36 -4.65 11.09 -7.43
N SER A 37 -4.53 9.78 -7.60
CA SER A 37 -4.27 9.16 -8.90
C SER A 37 -5.43 9.43 -9.87
N MET A 38 -5.10 9.71 -11.12
CA MET A 38 -6.08 9.97 -12.19
C MET A 38 -6.55 8.67 -12.87
N VAL A 39 -5.81 7.58 -12.70
CA VAL A 39 -6.03 6.27 -13.31
C VAL A 39 -5.69 5.18 -12.30
N GLY A 40 -6.01 3.92 -12.59
CA GLY A 40 -5.58 2.78 -11.81
C GLY A 40 -6.50 2.47 -10.62
N TYR A 41 -7.81 2.69 -10.74
CA TYR A 41 -8.73 2.34 -9.64
C TYR A 41 -8.78 0.83 -9.39
N GLN A 42 -8.51 -0.01 -10.39
CA GLN A 42 -8.43 -1.46 -10.23
C GLN A 42 -7.22 -1.87 -9.40
N GLU A 43 -6.06 -1.29 -9.69
CA GLU A 43 -4.84 -1.52 -8.93
C GLU A 43 -5.00 -1.03 -7.49
N ILE A 44 -5.65 0.13 -7.27
CA ILE A 44 -5.98 0.65 -5.94
C ILE A 44 -6.94 -0.30 -5.21
N LEU A 45 -7.98 -0.83 -5.89
CA LEU A 45 -8.92 -1.78 -5.31
C LEU A 45 -8.22 -3.06 -4.84
N SER A 46 -7.25 -3.55 -5.62
CA SER A 46 -6.55 -4.81 -5.39
C SER A 46 -5.21 -4.67 -4.64
N ASP A 47 -4.78 -3.44 -4.30
CA ASP A 47 -3.60 -3.21 -3.46
C ASP A 47 -3.91 -3.54 -1.99
N PRO A 48 -3.27 -4.58 -1.41
CA PRO A 48 -3.50 -4.97 -0.01
C PRO A 48 -3.19 -3.88 1.01
N SER A 49 -2.37 -2.88 0.64
CA SER A 49 -2.03 -1.75 1.53
C SER A 49 -3.25 -0.91 1.93
N TYR A 50 -4.40 -1.03 1.22
CA TYR A 50 -5.66 -0.40 1.59
C TYR A 50 -6.58 -1.23 2.48
N THR A 51 -6.13 -2.36 3.00
CA THR A 51 -6.91 -3.18 3.94
C THR A 51 -7.42 -2.32 5.11
N TYR A 52 -8.72 -2.43 5.42
CA TYR A 52 -9.45 -1.62 6.40
C TYR A 52 -9.57 -0.12 6.08
N GLN A 53 -9.21 0.33 4.88
CA GLN A 53 -9.33 1.73 4.49
C GLN A 53 -10.51 1.95 3.52
N ALA A 54 -11.23 3.05 3.74
CA ALA A 54 -12.19 3.60 2.79
C ALA A 54 -11.49 4.65 1.93
N VAL A 55 -11.29 4.37 0.65
CA VAL A 55 -10.54 5.24 -0.25
C VAL A 55 -11.48 6.18 -0.99
N VAL A 56 -11.26 7.49 -0.82
CA VAL A 56 -11.93 8.53 -1.60
C VAL A 56 -11.10 8.84 -2.84
N MET A 57 -11.63 8.52 -4.02
CA MET A 57 -10.97 8.89 -5.26
C MET A 57 -11.18 10.38 -5.56
N THR A 58 -10.08 11.11 -5.78
CA THR A 58 -10.18 12.54 -6.16
C THR A 58 -10.51 12.71 -7.64
N TYR A 59 -10.12 11.76 -8.49
CA TYR A 59 -10.56 11.72 -9.87
C TYR A 59 -12.07 11.43 -9.93
N PRO A 60 -12.85 12.26 -10.66
CA PRO A 60 -14.30 12.24 -10.51
C PRO A 60 -14.98 10.99 -11.07
N LEU A 61 -14.53 10.47 -12.22
CA LEU A 61 -15.17 9.38 -12.94
C LEU A 61 -14.46 8.05 -12.72
N ILE A 62 -15.15 7.09 -12.11
CA ILE A 62 -14.64 5.76 -11.78
C ILE A 62 -15.55 4.69 -12.39
N GLY A 63 -14.99 3.54 -12.79
CA GLY A 63 -15.70 2.41 -13.40
C GLY A 63 -15.69 2.41 -14.93
N ASN A 64 -15.25 3.49 -15.57
CA ASN A 64 -15.37 3.73 -17.01
C ASN A 64 -14.58 2.76 -17.91
N TYR A 65 -13.57 2.04 -17.39
CA TYR A 65 -12.84 1.01 -18.14
C TYR A 65 -13.04 -0.41 -17.59
N GLY A 66 -13.92 -0.60 -16.60
CA GLY A 66 -14.22 -1.91 -16.01
C GLY A 66 -13.04 -2.52 -15.26
N MET A 67 -13.02 -3.84 -15.19
CA MET A 67 -11.98 -4.64 -14.54
C MET A 67 -11.37 -5.58 -15.59
N ALA A 68 -10.04 -5.73 -15.59
CA ALA A 68 -9.30 -6.59 -16.49
C ALA A 68 -8.48 -7.62 -15.69
N ASP A 69 -8.45 -8.89 -16.11
CA ASP A 69 -7.85 -9.97 -15.31
C ASP A 69 -6.33 -9.78 -15.07
N ASP A 70 -5.63 -9.12 -15.99
CA ASP A 70 -4.17 -8.92 -15.91
C ASP A 70 -3.73 -7.75 -15.01
N ASP A 71 -4.66 -6.86 -14.63
CA ASP A 71 -4.35 -5.60 -13.95
C ASP A 71 -4.52 -5.68 -12.42
N TYR A 72 -4.75 -6.88 -11.88
CA TYR A 72 -4.81 -7.08 -10.43
C TYR A 72 -3.42 -7.10 -9.80
N GLU A 73 -3.29 -6.42 -8.66
CA GLU A 73 -2.12 -6.51 -7.79
C GLU A 73 -2.22 -7.68 -6.79
N ARG A 74 -3.46 -8.10 -6.46
CA ARG A 74 -3.79 -9.34 -5.73
C ARG A 74 -5.12 -9.87 -6.23
N ASP A 75 -5.25 -11.19 -6.29
CA ASP A 75 -6.47 -11.86 -6.74
C ASP A 75 -7.66 -11.64 -5.80
N THR A 76 -7.39 -11.31 -4.54
CA THR A 76 -8.40 -11.05 -3.52
C THR A 76 -8.28 -9.62 -3.03
N PRO A 77 -9.07 -8.67 -3.57
CA PRO A 77 -9.17 -7.31 -3.04
C PRO A 77 -9.59 -7.27 -1.58
N THR A 78 -8.91 -6.45 -0.79
CA THR A 78 -9.17 -6.31 0.66
C THR A 78 -9.50 -4.87 1.07
N LEU A 79 -9.70 -4.00 0.09
CA LEU A 79 -10.13 -2.61 0.31
C LEU A 79 -11.31 -2.54 1.27
N GLY A 80 -11.29 -1.59 2.19
CA GLY A 80 -12.38 -1.39 3.14
C GLY A 80 -13.66 -0.93 2.44
N ALA A 81 -13.60 0.18 1.69
CA ALA A 81 -14.69 0.73 0.91
C ALA A 81 -14.16 1.67 -0.18
N LEU A 82 -15.00 1.95 -1.19
CA LEU A 82 -14.67 2.91 -2.25
C LEU A 82 -15.66 4.06 -2.26
N VAL A 83 -15.14 5.29 -2.26
CA VAL A 83 -15.93 6.51 -2.23
C VAL A 83 -15.59 7.35 -3.45
N VAL A 84 -16.59 7.62 -4.30
CA VAL A 84 -16.35 8.28 -5.59
C VAL A 84 -17.38 9.40 -5.85
N ARG A 85 -17.05 10.33 -6.72
CA ARG A 85 -18.01 11.37 -7.15
C ARG A 85 -18.99 10.84 -8.18
N GLU A 86 -18.49 10.21 -9.23
CA GLU A 86 -19.27 9.67 -10.34
C GLU A 86 -18.84 8.22 -10.57
N TYR A 87 -19.83 7.35 -10.67
CA TYR A 87 -19.63 5.95 -10.97
C TYR A 87 -20.28 5.61 -12.32
N ASN A 88 -19.50 4.96 -13.18
CA ASN A 88 -19.99 4.47 -14.46
C ASN A 88 -20.05 2.93 -14.43
N ASP A 89 -21.24 2.39 -14.65
CA ASP A 89 -21.52 0.95 -14.65
C ASP A 89 -21.46 0.33 -16.07
N GLU A 90 -21.21 1.14 -17.08
CA GLU A 90 -21.10 0.71 -18.48
C GLU A 90 -19.65 0.91 -18.96
N PRO A 91 -18.74 -0.04 -18.69
CA PRO A 91 -17.34 0.12 -19.07
C PRO A 91 -17.14 0.08 -20.58
N SER A 92 -16.29 0.98 -21.07
CA SER A 92 -15.89 1.08 -22.47
C SER A 92 -14.42 0.75 -22.67
N ASN A 93 -14.07 -0.53 -22.49
CA ASN A 93 -12.71 -1.05 -22.70
C ASN A 93 -12.79 -2.50 -23.19
N PHE A 94 -12.08 -2.81 -24.28
CA PHE A 94 -12.05 -4.16 -24.85
C PHE A 94 -11.44 -5.24 -23.94
N ARG A 95 -10.64 -4.85 -22.92
CA ARG A 95 -10.06 -5.75 -21.93
C ARG A 95 -10.99 -5.99 -20.74
N SER A 96 -12.10 -5.27 -20.64
CA SER A 96 -13.01 -5.42 -19.49
C SER A 96 -13.68 -6.79 -19.48
N THR A 97 -13.52 -7.52 -18.38
CA THR A 97 -14.14 -8.83 -18.12
C THR A 97 -15.28 -8.75 -17.09
N ALA A 98 -15.34 -7.69 -16.30
CA ALA A 98 -16.38 -7.43 -15.31
C ALA A 98 -16.54 -5.93 -15.06
N THR A 99 -17.67 -5.53 -14.47
CA THR A 99 -17.83 -4.18 -13.92
C THR A 99 -17.13 -4.06 -12.56
N LEU A 100 -16.78 -2.84 -12.16
CA LEU A 100 -16.22 -2.57 -10.85
C LEU A 100 -17.19 -2.98 -9.73
N SER A 101 -18.53 -2.74 -9.91
CA SER A 101 -19.56 -3.09 -8.92
C SER A 101 -19.63 -4.60 -8.70
N GLU A 102 -19.63 -5.41 -9.78
CA GLU A 102 -19.67 -6.88 -9.69
C GLU A 102 -18.47 -7.42 -8.89
N VAL A 103 -17.27 -6.90 -9.14
CA VAL A 103 -16.07 -7.32 -8.40
C VAL A 103 -16.15 -6.90 -6.94
N MET A 104 -16.56 -5.67 -6.65
CA MET A 104 -16.74 -5.18 -5.28
C MET A 104 -17.81 -5.98 -4.52
N GLU A 105 -18.91 -6.33 -5.16
CA GLU A 105 -19.96 -7.17 -4.58
C GLU A 105 -19.44 -8.57 -4.24
N LYS A 106 -18.71 -9.20 -5.17
CA LYS A 106 -18.07 -10.51 -4.97
C LYS A 106 -17.16 -10.55 -3.73
N PHE A 107 -16.42 -9.47 -3.47
CA PHE A 107 -15.47 -9.41 -2.35
C PHE A 107 -16.03 -8.70 -1.11
N GLY A 108 -17.32 -8.37 -1.07
CA GLY A 108 -17.96 -7.73 0.08
C GLY A 108 -17.44 -6.31 0.36
N ILE A 109 -17.09 -5.56 -0.70
CA ILE A 109 -16.59 -4.20 -0.61
C ILE A 109 -17.73 -3.22 -0.91
N PRO A 110 -18.21 -2.43 0.06
CA PRO A 110 -19.22 -1.41 -0.18
C PRO A 110 -18.64 -0.20 -0.91
N GLY A 111 -19.44 0.40 -1.78
CA GLY A 111 -19.11 1.64 -2.46
C GLY A 111 -20.23 2.68 -2.33
N ILE A 112 -19.87 3.96 -2.44
CA ILE A 112 -20.81 5.07 -2.48
C ILE A 112 -20.38 6.11 -3.52
N TYR A 113 -21.33 6.59 -4.31
CA TYR A 113 -21.10 7.66 -5.29
C TYR A 113 -22.13 8.78 -5.18
N GLY A 114 -21.89 9.88 -5.89
CA GLY A 114 -22.77 11.04 -5.89
C GLY A 114 -22.54 12.01 -4.75
N ILE A 115 -21.50 11.80 -3.95
CA ILE A 115 -21.15 12.67 -2.83
C ILE A 115 -20.26 13.85 -3.25
N ASP A 116 -20.21 14.89 -2.42
CA ASP A 116 -19.22 15.97 -2.57
C ASP A 116 -17.83 15.50 -2.11
N SER A 117 -17.15 14.76 -3.00
CA SER A 117 -15.80 14.25 -2.75
C SER A 117 -14.78 15.36 -2.49
N ARG A 118 -14.95 16.55 -3.09
CA ARG A 118 -14.07 17.71 -2.85
C ARG A 118 -14.19 18.22 -1.41
N LYS A 119 -15.41 18.35 -0.88
CA LYS A 119 -15.64 18.74 0.51
C LYS A 119 -15.07 17.70 1.46
N LEU A 120 -15.29 16.42 1.17
CA LEU A 120 -14.78 15.31 1.97
C LEU A 120 -13.26 15.25 1.97
N ASN A 121 -12.59 15.38 0.81
CA ASN A 121 -11.12 15.42 0.71
C ASN A 121 -10.51 16.59 1.49
N ARG A 122 -11.14 17.76 1.44
CA ARG A 122 -10.70 18.91 2.26
C ARG A 122 -10.84 18.61 3.74
N SER A 123 -11.94 17.95 4.16
CA SER A 123 -12.15 17.54 5.56
C SER A 123 -11.05 16.57 6.02
N ILE A 124 -10.67 15.58 5.19
CA ILE A 124 -9.57 14.64 5.52
C ILE A 124 -8.23 15.39 5.59
N ARG A 125 -7.93 16.27 4.66
CA ARG A 125 -6.70 17.07 4.68
C ARG A 125 -6.60 17.95 5.93
N ASP A 126 -7.69 18.62 6.28
CA ASP A 126 -7.73 19.64 7.34
C ASP A 126 -7.81 19.01 8.75
N PHE A 127 -8.46 17.84 8.90
CA PHE A 127 -8.68 17.19 10.20
C PHE A 127 -8.00 15.83 10.34
N GLY A 128 -7.40 15.30 9.29
CA GLY A 128 -6.72 14.00 9.26
C GLY A 128 -7.61 12.83 8.86
N SER A 129 -6.95 11.69 8.63
CA SER A 129 -7.60 10.40 8.48
C SER A 129 -8.23 9.97 9.81
N ARG A 130 -9.44 9.42 9.74
CA ARG A 130 -10.24 9.03 10.91
C ARG A 130 -11.23 7.92 10.56
N LYS A 131 -11.91 7.37 11.56
CA LYS A 131 -12.92 6.34 11.32
C LYS A 131 -14.13 6.89 10.55
N VAL A 132 -14.63 6.07 9.65
CA VAL A 132 -15.84 6.30 8.85
C VAL A 132 -16.71 5.07 8.89
N LEU A 133 -18.02 5.24 8.94
CA LEU A 133 -19.02 4.20 8.73
C LEU A 133 -19.67 4.42 7.37
N ILE A 134 -19.62 3.41 6.50
CA ILE A 134 -20.45 3.32 5.31
C ILE A 134 -21.69 2.52 5.71
N THR A 135 -22.88 3.09 5.50
CA THR A 135 -24.13 2.49 5.99
C THR A 135 -25.34 2.87 5.13
N ASP A 136 -26.47 2.28 5.44
CA ASP A 136 -27.77 2.60 4.85
C ASP A 136 -28.21 4.03 5.18
N ILE A 137 -29.00 4.62 4.29
CA ILE A 137 -29.51 5.99 4.43
C ILE A 137 -30.32 6.18 5.72
N PHE A 138 -31.01 5.13 6.18
CA PHE A 138 -31.93 5.16 7.33
C PHE A 138 -31.22 4.98 8.68
N THR A 139 -29.94 4.62 8.71
CA THR A 139 -29.18 4.49 9.98
C THR A 139 -29.19 5.83 10.73
N PRO A 140 -29.70 5.92 11.96
CA PRO A 140 -29.67 7.16 12.74
C PRO A 140 -28.22 7.63 13.00
N LEU A 141 -27.98 8.94 12.98
CA LEU A 141 -26.66 9.51 13.23
C LEU A 141 -26.06 9.05 14.57
N GLU A 142 -26.88 9.05 15.62
CA GLU A 142 -26.47 8.64 16.98
C GLU A 142 -26.02 7.17 17.01
N GLU A 143 -26.73 6.29 16.32
CA GLU A 143 -26.37 4.87 16.18
C GLU A 143 -25.05 4.72 15.41
N GLY A 144 -24.88 5.44 14.31
CA GLY A 144 -23.65 5.44 13.54
C GLY A 144 -22.44 5.91 14.34
N ILE A 145 -22.59 6.99 15.12
CA ILE A 145 -21.54 7.48 16.02
C ILE A 145 -21.25 6.47 17.13
N ALA A 146 -22.26 5.84 17.71
CA ALA A 146 -22.06 4.81 18.74
C ALA A 146 -21.27 3.62 18.16
N LYS A 147 -21.59 3.20 16.95
CA LYS A 147 -20.88 2.12 16.23
C LYS A 147 -19.42 2.49 15.94
N LEU A 148 -19.15 3.72 15.49
CA LEU A 148 -17.80 4.22 15.26
C LEU A 148 -16.96 4.25 16.55
N LYS A 149 -17.56 4.58 17.67
CA LYS A 149 -16.88 4.60 18.99
C LYS A 149 -16.59 3.20 19.53
N SER A 150 -17.50 2.24 19.28
CA SER A 150 -17.38 0.86 19.78
C SER A 150 -16.58 -0.08 18.88
N THR A 151 -16.25 0.33 17.66
CA THR A 151 -15.50 -0.48 16.70
C THR A 151 -14.10 0.06 16.51
N ASP A 152 -13.10 -0.72 16.88
CA ASP A 152 -11.70 -0.41 16.58
C ASP A 152 -11.31 -0.94 15.20
N ILE A 153 -10.38 -0.24 14.53
CA ILE A 153 -9.76 -0.75 13.31
C ILE A 153 -8.81 -1.88 13.74
N PRO A 154 -8.93 -3.10 13.15
CA PRO A 154 -8.07 -4.21 13.52
C PRO A 154 -6.59 -3.92 13.23
N THR A 155 -5.69 -4.50 14.05
CA THR A 155 -4.24 -4.42 13.92
C THR A 155 -3.64 -5.65 13.20
N ASP A 156 -4.47 -6.56 12.72
CA ASP A 156 -4.10 -7.81 12.05
C ASP A 156 -3.95 -7.67 10.52
N ALA A 157 -3.87 -6.44 10.00
CA ALA A 157 -3.95 -6.17 8.58
C ALA A 157 -2.90 -6.94 7.75
N VAL A 158 -1.65 -7.02 8.20
CA VAL A 158 -0.58 -7.77 7.53
C VAL A 158 -0.87 -9.26 7.53
N SER A 159 -1.22 -9.84 8.67
CA SER A 159 -1.51 -11.29 8.77
C SER A 159 -2.70 -11.71 7.91
N ARG A 160 -3.64 -10.79 7.69
CA ARG A 160 -4.82 -11.03 6.84
C ARG A 160 -4.50 -11.09 5.35
N VAL A 161 -3.45 -10.39 4.89
CA VAL A 161 -3.12 -10.27 3.46
C VAL A 161 -1.87 -11.03 3.06
N SER A 162 -1.04 -11.42 4.01
CA SER A 162 0.13 -12.24 3.76
C SER A 162 -0.27 -13.63 3.24
N CYS A 163 0.59 -14.26 2.48
CA CYS A 163 0.38 -15.65 2.06
C CYS A 163 0.45 -16.61 3.25
N ASP A 164 -0.35 -17.68 3.19
CA ASP A 164 -0.35 -18.76 4.20
C ASP A 164 0.71 -19.82 3.95
N LYS A 165 1.26 -19.87 2.74
CA LYS A 165 2.20 -20.88 2.26
C LYS A 165 3.31 -20.25 1.45
N ILE A 166 4.47 -20.89 1.46
CA ILE A 166 5.55 -20.53 0.55
C ILE A 166 5.08 -20.69 -0.90
N MET A 167 5.25 -19.65 -1.68
CA MET A 167 4.98 -19.62 -3.11
C MET A 167 6.27 -19.33 -3.87
N ILE A 168 6.38 -19.81 -5.10
CA ILE A 168 7.56 -19.60 -5.93
C ILE A 168 7.11 -19.01 -7.26
N SER A 169 7.72 -17.90 -7.63
CA SER A 169 7.58 -17.28 -8.95
C SER A 169 8.90 -17.41 -9.70
N TYR A 170 8.83 -17.88 -10.94
CA TYR A 170 10.01 -18.15 -11.77
C TYR A 170 10.19 -17.05 -12.82
N ALA A 171 11.45 -16.64 -13.01
CA ALA A 171 11.85 -15.86 -14.17
C ALA A 171 12.02 -16.79 -15.40
N GLU A 172 11.89 -16.25 -16.61
CA GLU A 172 12.18 -17.00 -17.84
C GLU A 172 13.65 -17.50 -17.87
N THR A 173 14.58 -16.65 -17.42
CA THR A 173 15.99 -17.01 -17.24
C THR A 173 16.36 -16.69 -15.80
N GLN A 174 16.63 -17.74 -15.01
CA GLN A 174 16.96 -17.59 -13.61
C GLN A 174 18.47 -17.34 -13.44
N LYS A 175 18.80 -16.23 -12.77
CA LYS A 175 20.17 -15.85 -12.43
C LYS A 175 20.38 -15.69 -10.93
N TYR A 176 19.32 -15.24 -10.24
CA TYR A 176 19.36 -14.92 -8.80
C TYR A 176 18.19 -15.57 -8.09
N HIS A 177 18.34 -15.79 -6.80
CA HIS A 177 17.29 -16.26 -5.91
C HIS A 177 16.98 -15.20 -4.86
N VAL A 178 15.80 -14.62 -4.89
CA VAL A 178 15.31 -13.65 -3.91
C VAL A 178 14.27 -14.31 -3.02
N VAL A 179 14.45 -14.20 -1.68
CA VAL A 179 13.38 -14.52 -0.73
C VAL A 179 12.65 -13.24 -0.40
N ALA A 180 11.35 -13.19 -0.70
CA ALA A 180 10.50 -12.05 -0.48
C ALA A 180 9.53 -12.30 0.68
N ILE A 181 9.61 -11.48 1.73
CA ILE A 181 8.70 -11.52 2.87
C ILE A 181 7.41 -10.80 2.47
N ASP A 182 6.29 -11.52 2.49
CA ASP A 182 4.97 -11.03 2.09
C ASP A 182 4.23 -10.37 3.24
N CYS A 183 4.34 -9.05 3.30
CA CYS A 183 3.54 -8.23 4.22
C CYS A 183 2.24 -7.68 3.59
N GLY A 184 1.88 -8.15 2.39
CA GLY A 184 0.81 -7.62 1.55
C GLY A 184 1.36 -7.16 0.21
N MET A 185 2.17 -8.01 -0.41
CA MET A 185 2.97 -7.71 -1.59
C MET A 185 2.10 -7.50 -2.84
N LYS A 186 2.37 -6.43 -3.57
CA LYS A 186 1.84 -6.20 -4.90
C LYS A 186 2.55 -7.11 -5.91
N MET A 187 1.76 -7.74 -6.79
CA MET A 187 2.32 -8.66 -7.80
C MET A 187 3.26 -7.99 -8.78
N ASN A 188 3.13 -6.66 -8.98
CA ASN A 188 4.06 -5.94 -9.86
C ASN A 188 5.50 -5.89 -9.31
N ILE A 189 5.69 -6.04 -8.00
CA ILE A 189 7.02 -6.23 -7.38
C ILE A 189 7.62 -7.56 -7.86
N VAL A 190 6.86 -8.65 -7.78
CA VAL A 190 7.31 -9.98 -8.24
C VAL A 190 7.62 -9.96 -9.73
N ARG A 191 6.73 -9.35 -10.54
CA ARG A 191 6.95 -9.18 -11.99
C ARG A 191 8.23 -8.39 -12.28
N SER A 192 8.53 -7.34 -11.49
CA SER A 192 9.73 -6.50 -11.63
C SER A 192 11.02 -7.24 -11.31
N LEU A 193 11.02 -8.10 -10.29
CA LEU A 193 12.12 -8.99 -9.95
C LEU A 193 12.31 -10.09 -10.99
N ASN A 194 11.22 -10.74 -11.43
CA ASN A 194 11.29 -11.80 -12.46
C ASN A 194 11.85 -11.28 -13.79
N LYS A 195 11.47 -10.08 -14.22
CA LYS A 195 12.02 -9.43 -15.44
C LYS A 195 13.55 -9.28 -15.39
N ARG A 196 14.14 -9.24 -14.19
CA ARG A 196 15.58 -9.12 -13.95
C ARG A 196 16.27 -10.46 -13.69
N GLY A 197 15.58 -11.56 -13.90
CA GLY A 197 16.11 -12.90 -13.75
C GLY A 197 16.08 -13.44 -12.32
N CYS A 198 15.31 -12.86 -11.43
CA CYS A 198 15.14 -13.38 -10.09
C CYS A 198 14.07 -14.48 -10.04
N LYS A 199 14.44 -15.67 -9.57
CA LYS A 199 13.49 -16.58 -8.95
C LYS A 199 13.07 -15.97 -7.63
N VAL A 200 11.77 -15.80 -7.38
CA VAL A 200 11.26 -15.21 -6.15
C VAL A 200 10.56 -16.27 -5.31
N THR A 201 11.11 -16.57 -4.13
CA THR A 201 10.43 -17.40 -3.11
C THR A 201 9.73 -16.47 -2.14
N ILE A 202 8.41 -16.48 -2.20
CA ILE A 202 7.54 -15.63 -1.37
C ILE A 202 7.22 -16.39 -0.10
N VAL A 203 7.53 -15.80 1.05
CA VAL A 203 7.31 -16.41 2.37
C VAL A 203 6.36 -15.58 3.22
N PRO A 204 5.60 -16.19 4.14
CA PRO A 204 4.73 -15.46 5.08
C PRO A 204 5.48 -14.39 5.87
N TRP A 205 4.76 -13.32 6.27
CA TRP A 205 5.29 -12.18 7.01
C TRP A 205 6.05 -12.56 8.30
N ASN A 206 5.63 -13.60 9.00
CA ASN A 206 6.18 -14.05 10.27
C ASN A 206 7.23 -15.18 10.15
N THR A 207 7.76 -15.39 8.94
CA THR A 207 8.79 -16.42 8.70
C THR A 207 10.06 -16.08 9.48
N PRO A 208 10.58 -17.00 10.33
CA PRO A 208 11.78 -16.72 11.11
C PRO A 208 13.05 -16.69 10.26
N ALA A 209 14.06 -15.96 10.73
CA ALA A 209 15.32 -15.74 10.01
C ALA A 209 16.01 -17.04 9.60
N GLU A 210 16.01 -18.06 10.45
CA GLU A 210 16.62 -19.36 10.20
C GLU A 210 15.97 -20.09 9.02
N ALA A 211 14.65 -19.97 8.87
CA ALA A 211 13.93 -20.55 7.73
C ALA A 211 14.27 -19.81 6.43
N ILE A 212 14.46 -18.49 6.47
CA ILE A 212 14.89 -17.70 5.31
C ILE A 212 16.32 -18.08 4.92
N VAL A 213 17.24 -18.18 5.88
CA VAL A 213 18.63 -18.61 5.65
C VAL A 213 18.68 -20.01 5.03
N ALA A 214 17.83 -20.94 5.46
CA ALA A 214 17.76 -22.31 4.92
C ALA A 214 17.31 -22.37 3.44
N LEU A 215 16.72 -21.30 2.92
CA LEU A 215 16.35 -21.18 1.50
C LEU A 215 17.55 -20.75 0.62
N ASP A 216 18.68 -20.36 1.22
CA ASP A 216 19.92 -19.93 0.57
C ASP A 216 19.69 -18.85 -0.52
N PRO A 217 19.19 -17.65 -0.15
CA PRO A 217 18.92 -16.58 -1.09
C PRO A 217 20.18 -15.77 -1.43
N ASP A 218 20.24 -15.20 -2.65
CA ASP A 218 21.20 -14.16 -3.01
C ASP A 218 20.83 -12.79 -2.41
N GLY A 219 19.54 -12.55 -2.15
CA GLY A 219 19.04 -11.32 -1.54
C GLY A 219 17.66 -11.49 -0.91
N ILE A 220 17.33 -10.57 -0.01
CA ILE A 220 16.07 -10.57 0.73
C ILE A 220 15.29 -9.32 0.35
N PHE A 221 13.99 -9.50 0.11
CA PHE A 221 13.07 -8.42 -0.20
C PHE A 221 11.98 -8.32 0.87
N ILE A 222 11.67 -7.10 1.34
CA ILE A 222 10.55 -6.86 2.25
C ILE A 222 9.50 -6.04 1.52
N SER A 223 8.30 -6.59 1.37
CA SER A 223 7.25 -5.99 0.56
C SER A 223 6.59 -4.79 1.22
N ASN A 224 5.79 -4.08 0.44
CA ASN A 224 4.75 -3.18 0.91
C ASN A 224 3.71 -3.95 1.74
N GLY A 225 2.83 -3.23 2.41
CA GLY A 225 1.73 -3.80 3.18
C GLY A 225 0.91 -2.76 3.93
N PRO A 226 -0.22 -3.18 4.52
CA PRO A 226 -1.12 -2.32 5.29
C PRO A 226 -0.70 -2.16 6.75
N GLY A 227 -1.31 -1.18 7.41
CA GLY A 227 -1.32 -1.04 8.87
C GLY A 227 -0.16 -0.25 9.44
N ASP A 228 0.02 -0.40 10.75
CA ASP A 228 1.13 0.19 11.51
C ASP A 228 2.35 -0.76 11.44
N PRO A 229 3.54 -0.28 11.08
CA PRO A 229 4.72 -1.14 11.06
C PRO A 229 5.08 -1.75 12.42
N THR A 230 4.59 -1.20 13.52
CA THR A 230 4.80 -1.75 14.86
C THR A 230 3.90 -2.95 15.19
N ASP A 231 2.89 -3.24 14.36
CA ASP A 231 1.99 -4.39 14.52
C ASP A 231 2.63 -5.72 14.05
N VAL A 232 3.85 -5.68 13.49
CA VAL A 232 4.58 -6.86 12.96
C VAL A 232 5.94 -7.06 13.63
N PRO A 233 6.00 -7.20 14.96
CA PRO A 233 7.26 -7.30 15.71
C PRO A 233 8.09 -8.53 15.31
N GLU A 234 7.45 -9.63 14.87
CA GLU A 234 8.12 -10.84 14.39
C GLU A 234 8.93 -10.54 13.13
N THR A 235 8.35 -9.80 12.17
CA THR A 235 9.06 -9.42 10.94
C THR A 235 10.23 -8.49 11.26
N ILE A 236 10.03 -7.49 12.15
CA ILE A 236 11.10 -6.58 12.59
C ILE A 236 12.25 -7.38 13.20
N GLN A 237 11.95 -8.36 14.07
CA GLN A 237 12.99 -9.20 14.69
C GLN A 237 13.69 -10.10 13.66
N THR A 238 12.95 -10.66 12.71
CA THR A 238 13.52 -11.46 11.60
C THR A 238 14.51 -10.62 10.80
N ILE A 239 14.14 -9.39 10.40
CA ILE A 239 15.04 -8.49 9.66
C ILE A 239 16.27 -8.15 10.48
N LYS A 240 16.11 -7.80 11.76
CA LYS A 240 17.23 -7.52 12.66
C LYS A 240 18.23 -8.67 12.72
N ASN A 241 17.77 -9.92 12.68
CA ASN A 241 18.63 -11.10 12.70
C ASN A 241 19.33 -11.38 11.35
N LEU A 242 18.85 -10.75 10.25
CA LEU A 242 19.37 -10.92 8.89
C LEU A 242 20.29 -9.78 8.44
N LEU A 243 20.33 -8.63 9.17
CA LEU A 243 21.19 -7.50 8.85
C LEU A 243 22.67 -7.93 8.75
N GLY A 244 23.35 -7.43 7.73
CA GLY A 244 24.77 -7.71 7.46
C GLY A 244 25.07 -9.12 6.92
N LYS A 245 24.05 -9.98 6.74
CA LYS A 245 24.23 -11.33 6.18
C LYS A 245 23.87 -11.41 4.69
N TYR A 246 22.90 -10.66 4.26
CA TYR A 246 22.37 -10.64 2.89
C TYR A 246 22.11 -9.22 2.43
N PRO A 247 22.18 -8.93 1.13
CA PRO A 247 21.59 -7.73 0.56
C PRO A 247 20.09 -7.67 0.84
N ILE A 248 19.59 -6.51 1.33
CA ILE A 248 18.19 -6.34 1.69
C ILE A 248 17.62 -5.11 0.99
N PHE A 249 16.47 -5.26 0.31
CA PHE A 249 15.71 -4.17 -0.25
C PHE A 249 14.28 -4.16 0.32
N GLY A 250 13.80 -3.01 0.79
CA GLY A 250 12.46 -2.84 1.34
C GLY A 250 11.65 -1.73 0.66
N ILE A 251 10.36 -1.96 0.43
CA ILE A 251 9.44 -1.01 -0.17
C ILE A 251 8.29 -0.70 0.81
N CYS A 252 7.99 0.58 1.01
CA CYS A 252 6.87 1.12 1.77
C CYS A 252 6.85 0.58 3.21
N LEU A 253 5.99 -0.36 3.57
CA LEU A 253 6.02 -1.02 4.88
C LEU A 253 7.39 -1.67 5.14
N GLY A 254 8.02 -2.27 4.12
CA GLY A 254 9.36 -2.84 4.21
C GLY A 254 10.44 -1.81 4.58
N HIS A 255 10.33 -0.57 4.07
CA HIS A 255 11.19 0.54 4.47
C HIS A 255 11.04 0.88 5.96
N GLN A 256 9.79 0.93 6.44
CA GLN A 256 9.50 1.23 7.84
C GLN A 256 9.99 0.10 8.76
N ILE A 257 9.77 -1.16 8.39
CA ILE A 257 10.26 -2.34 9.12
C ILE A 257 11.79 -2.34 9.21
N ILE A 258 12.50 -2.07 8.10
CA ILE A 258 13.96 -1.93 8.09
C ILE A 258 14.39 -0.83 9.06
N SER A 259 13.78 0.35 9.00
CA SER A 259 14.12 1.46 9.88
C SER A 259 13.94 1.11 11.36
N LEU A 260 12.82 0.43 11.70
CA LEU A 260 12.56 -0.08 13.05
C LEU A 260 13.60 -1.13 13.49
N ALA A 261 14.05 -2.00 12.58
CA ALA A 261 15.08 -3.01 12.87
C ALA A 261 16.43 -2.37 13.25
N TYR A 262 16.75 -1.19 12.70
CA TYR A 262 17.92 -0.39 13.11
C TYR A 262 17.68 0.45 14.36
N GLY A 263 16.48 0.42 14.95
CA GLY A 263 16.16 1.16 16.16
C GLY A 263 15.59 2.56 15.94
N ALA A 264 15.32 2.95 14.70
CA ALA A 264 14.57 4.17 14.39
C ALA A 264 13.12 4.04 14.84
N LYS A 265 12.37 5.14 14.74
CA LYS A 265 10.94 5.21 15.09
C LYS A 265 10.12 5.62 13.87
N THR A 266 8.84 5.27 13.91
CA THR A 266 7.86 5.71 12.94
C THR A 266 6.75 6.51 13.62
N TYR A 267 6.05 7.34 12.85
CA TYR A 267 4.91 8.10 13.32
C TYR A 267 3.81 8.14 12.27
N LYS A 268 2.57 8.30 12.71
CA LYS A 268 1.42 8.40 11.82
C LYS A 268 1.30 9.82 11.26
N LEU A 269 1.26 9.93 9.94
CA LEU A 269 1.00 11.18 9.22
C LEU A 269 -0.47 11.59 9.40
N LYS A 270 -0.75 12.88 9.34
CA LYS A 270 -2.11 13.42 9.52
C LYS A 270 -3.13 12.80 8.55
N PHE A 271 -2.78 12.66 7.26
CA PHE A 271 -3.63 12.06 6.23
C PHE A 271 -2.88 11.11 5.29
N GLY A 272 -1.56 10.94 5.51
CA GLY A 272 -0.70 10.08 4.69
C GLY A 272 -0.42 10.63 3.29
N HIS A 273 0.40 9.89 2.54
CA HIS A 273 0.69 10.20 1.14
C HIS A 273 0.04 9.15 0.24
N ARG A 274 -0.80 9.57 -0.72
CA ARG A 274 -1.45 8.67 -1.69
C ARG A 274 -1.68 9.36 -3.02
N GLY A 275 -1.13 8.74 -4.07
CA GLY A 275 -1.23 9.23 -5.44
C GLY A 275 0.05 9.02 -6.22
N GLY A 276 0.01 9.27 -7.53
CA GLY A 276 1.14 9.07 -8.45
C GLY A 276 1.88 10.37 -8.83
N ASN A 277 1.85 11.39 -7.98
CA ASN A 277 2.34 12.73 -8.30
C ASN A 277 3.20 13.37 -7.20
N HIS A 278 3.83 12.56 -6.35
CA HIS A 278 4.67 13.05 -5.26
C HIS A 278 6.13 13.22 -5.72
N PRO A 279 6.69 14.45 -5.69
CA PRO A 279 8.08 14.68 -6.02
C PRO A 279 8.98 14.28 -4.87
N VAL A 280 9.93 13.41 -5.14
CA VAL A 280 10.94 12.93 -4.19
C VAL A 280 12.32 13.28 -4.73
N ARG A 281 13.20 13.82 -3.87
CA ARG A 281 14.59 14.08 -4.22
C ARG A 281 15.47 12.93 -3.76
N ASN A 282 16.21 12.35 -4.71
CA ASN A 282 17.33 11.47 -4.43
C ASN A 282 18.54 12.32 -4.03
N LEU A 283 19.02 12.18 -2.80
CA LEU A 283 20.11 12.97 -2.22
C LEU A 283 21.48 12.58 -2.75
N GLU A 284 21.64 11.35 -3.27
CA GLU A 284 22.89 10.87 -3.85
C GLU A 284 23.14 11.47 -5.24
N THR A 285 22.09 11.53 -6.06
CA THR A 285 22.17 12.02 -7.44
C THR A 285 21.69 13.45 -7.62
N ASN A 286 21.02 14.00 -6.60
CA ASN A 286 20.30 15.28 -6.60
C ASN A 286 19.20 15.37 -7.70
N LYS A 287 18.72 14.24 -8.19
CA LYS A 287 17.59 14.17 -9.14
C LYS A 287 16.27 14.20 -8.40
N ILE A 288 15.25 14.72 -9.08
CA ILE A 288 13.85 14.66 -8.62
C ILE A 288 13.13 13.59 -9.43
N GLU A 289 12.44 12.71 -8.73
CA GLU A 289 11.63 11.64 -9.28
C GLU A 289 10.17 11.90 -8.92
N ILE A 290 9.25 11.63 -9.82
CA ILE A 290 7.82 11.62 -9.51
C ILE A 290 7.46 10.21 -9.10
N THR A 291 6.88 10.07 -7.92
CA THR A 291 6.69 8.75 -7.28
C THR A 291 5.23 8.44 -7.03
N SER A 292 4.94 7.13 -6.99
CA SER A 292 3.67 6.61 -6.51
C SER A 292 3.76 6.37 -5.00
N GLN A 293 2.78 6.86 -4.25
CA GLN A 293 2.73 6.82 -2.79
C GLN A 293 1.44 6.16 -2.31
N ASN A 294 1.54 5.36 -1.26
CA ASN A 294 0.40 4.82 -0.50
C ASN A 294 0.84 4.41 0.90
N HIS A 295 0.97 5.37 1.81
CA HIS A 295 1.32 5.09 3.21
C HIS A 295 0.70 6.08 4.19
N SER A 296 0.44 5.61 5.40
CA SER A 296 -0.06 6.42 6.54
C SER A 296 1.03 6.76 7.55
N TYR A 297 2.15 6.05 7.54
CA TYR A 297 3.25 6.21 8.48
C TYR A 297 4.51 6.66 7.75
N ALA A 298 5.39 7.37 8.46
CA ALA A 298 6.70 7.79 7.99
C ALA A 298 7.76 7.54 9.07
N VAL A 299 9.02 7.43 8.66
CA VAL A 299 10.16 7.32 9.56
C VAL A 299 10.45 8.68 10.20
N ASP A 300 10.60 8.70 11.51
CA ASP A 300 10.97 9.90 12.27
C ASP A 300 12.46 10.23 12.03
N ALA A 301 12.69 11.37 11.37
CA ALA A 301 14.03 11.84 11.01
C ALA A 301 14.96 11.98 12.21
N ASP A 302 14.46 12.48 13.34
CA ASP A 302 15.26 12.66 14.55
C ASP A 302 15.69 11.33 15.16
N SER A 303 14.90 10.27 14.97
CA SER A 303 15.19 8.92 15.46
C SER A 303 16.29 8.20 14.69
N LEU A 304 16.66 8.68 13.50
CA LEU A 304 17.80 8.15 12.74
C LEU A 304 19.15 8.50 13.36
N ASN A 305 19.19 9.54 14.20
CA ASN A 305 20.41 9.90 14.93
C ASN A 305 20.81 8.77 15.88
N GLY A 306 22.02 8.24 15.67
CA GLY A 306 22.56 7.11 16.45
C GLY A 306 22.27 5.74 15.86
N THR A 307 21.65 5.68 14.68
CA THR A 307 21.58 4.46 13.85
C THR A 307 22.66 4.49 12.75
N ASP A 308 22.92 3.33 12.13
CA ASP A 308 23.83 3.23 10.96
C ASP A 308 23.13 3.61 9.62
N LEU A 309 21.89 4.11 9.69
CA LEU A 309 21.11 4.47 8.50
C LEU A 309 21.46 5.86 7.97
N ILE A 310 21.63 5.95 6.66
CA ILE A 310 21.87 7.19 5.92
C ILE A 310 20.60 7.50 5.10
N VAL A 311 20.08 8.71 5.21
CA VAL A 311 18.93 9.17 4.41
C VAL A 311 19.36 9.33 2.95
N THR A 312 18.61 8.70 2.03
CA THR A 312 18.87 8.74 0.59
C THR A 312 17.83 9.52 -0.20
N HIS A 313 16.59 9.58 0.29
CA HIS A 313 15.49 10.24 -0.40
C HIS A 313 14.63 11.04 0.57
N ILE A 314 14.13 12.19 0.12
CA ILE A 314 13.22 13.07 0.86
C ILE A 314 12.05 13.53 -0.01
N ASN A 315 10.86 13.62 0.57
CA ASN A 315 9.69 14.22 -0.07
C ASN A 315 9.84 15.73 -0.16
N LEU A 316 9.58 16.31 -1.32
CA LEU A 316 9.71 17.76 -1.51
C LEU A 316 8.49 18.55 -1.05
N LEU A 317 7.39 17.91 -0.67
CA LEU A 317 6.18 18.58 -0.21
C LEU A 317 6.24 18.89 1.30
N ASP A 318 6.84 17.99 2.09
CA ASP A 318 6.83 18.08 3.55
C ASP A 318 8.14 17.64 4.24
N ASN A 319 9.16 17.29 3.46
CA ASN A 319 10.47 16.81 3.90
C ASN A 319 10.44 15.49 4.70
N THR A 320 9.41 14.67 4.59
CA THR A 320 9.42 13.32 5.15
C THR A 320 10.51 12.46 4.53
N ILE A 321 11.02 11.50 5.33
CA ILE A 321 12.02 10.54 4.87
C ILE A 321 11.37 9.57 3.87
N GLU A 322 11.95 9.47 2.69
CA GLU A 322 11.46 8.64 1.58
C GLU A 322 12.42 7.51 1.19
N GLY A 323 13.57 7.43 1.83
CA GLY A 323 14.50 6.33 1.64
C GLY A 323 15.69 6.40 2.57
N VAL A 324 16.20 5.23 2.93
CA VAL A 324 17.40 5.06 3.75
C VAL A 324 18.28 3.94 3.20
N LYS A 325 19.58 3.96 3.57
CA LYS A 325 20.52 2.88 3.30
C LYS A 325 21.48 2.66 4.46
N CYS A 326 22.06 1.47 4.50
CA CYS A 326 23.27 1.14 5.27
C CYS A 326 24.23 0.39 4.35
N ASP A 327 25.29 1.06 3.90
CA ASP A 327 26.26 0.48 2.94
C ASP A 327 27.03 -0.72 3.56
N LYS A 328 27.34 -0.64 4.86
CA LYS A 328 28.02 -1.71 5.61
C LYS A 328 27.25 -3.02 5.59
N ASP A 329 25.92 -2.95 5.74
CA ASP A 329 25.05 -4.13 5.81
C ASP A 329 24.43 -4.47 4.45
N LYS A 330 24.72 -3.68 3.38
CA LYS A 330 24.15 -3.81 2.03
C LYS A 330 22.61 -3.73 2.03
N VAL A 331 22.08 -2.79 2.80
CA VAL A 331 20.64 -2.56 2.97
C VAL A 331 20.27 -1.23 2.36
N PHE A 332 19.16 -1.19 1.62
CA PHE A 332 18.52 0.06 1.22
C PHE A 332 16.99 -0.12 1.12
N SER A 333 16.27 0.99 1.21
CA SER A 333 14.82 0.95 1.16
C SER A 333 14.24 2.30 0.74
N VAL A 334 13.02 2.25 0.19
CA VAL A 334 12.26 3.44 -0.20
C VAL A 334 10.83 3.37 0.34
N GLN A 335 10.27 4.53 0.72
CA GLN A 335 8.92 4.64 1.25
C GLN A 335 7.86 4.57 0.15
N TYR A 336 8.19 5.04 -1.05
CA TYR A 336 7.33 5.04 -2.23
C TYR A 336 7.39 3.72 -3.01
N HIS A 337 6.59 3.62 -4.08
CA HIS A 337 6.38 2.40 -4.85
C HIS A 337 7.10 2.45 -6.21
N PRO A 338 8.37 1.97 -6.33
CA PRO A 338 9.11 1.97 -7.60
C PRO A 338 8.55 0.97 -8.61
N GLU A 339 7.74 0.01 -8.18
CA GLU A 339 7.02 -0.93 -9.04
C GLU A 339 5.83 -0.28 -9.75
N SER A 340 5.43 0.95 -9.34
CA SER A 340 4.25 1.66 -9.85
C SER A 340 2.92 0.89 -9.60
N ALA A 341 2.06 0.79 -10.62
CA ALA A 341 0.79 0.07 -10.60
C ALA A 341 -0.19 0.55 -9.49
N PRO A 342 -0.81 1.76 -9.63
CA PRO A 342 -0.59 2.71 -10.73
C PRO A 342 0.52 3.71 -10.42
N GLY A 343 1.09 4.33 -11.45
CA GLY A 343 1.97 5.47 -11.28
C GLY A 343 3.15 5.57 -12.26
N PRO A 344 4.03 6.57 -12.07
CA PRO A 344 5.21 6.79 -12.88
C PRO A 344 6.27 5.70 -12.64
N GLN A 345 7.15 5.51 -13.64
CA GLN A 345 8.21 4.49 -13.61
C GLN A 345 9.62 5.07 -13.38
N ASP A 346 9.72 6.32 -12.94
CA ASP A 346 10.98 7.04 -12.75
C ASP A 346 11.97 6.28 -11.86
N SER A 347 11.46 5.53 -10.89
CA SER A 347 12.22 4.84 -9.86
C SER A 347 12.45 3.35 -10.12
N ALA A 348 12.03 2.83 -11.30
CA ALA A 348 12.16 1.40 -11.62
C ALA A 348 13.61 0.88 -11.57
N TYR A 349 14.61 1.77 -11.72
CA TYR A 349 16.04 1.46 -11.61
C TYR A 349 16.45 0.92 -10.23
N LEU A 350 15.66 1.14 -9.17
CA LEU A 350 15.96 0.63 -7.84
C LEU A 350 15.97 -0.91 -7.78
N PHE A 351 15.20 -1.55 -8.64
CA PHE A 351 15.28 -3.01 -8.80
C PHE A 351 16.61 -3.43 -9.47
N ASP A 352 17.14 -2.63 -10.42
CA ASP A 352 18.44 -2.90 -11.03
C ASP A 352 19.56 -2.71 -10.01
N ARG A 353 19.47 -1.66 -9.18
CA ARG A 353 20.39 -1.46 -8.05
C ARG A 353 20.39 -2.65 -7.08
N PHE A 354 19.22 -3.26 -6.82
CA PHE A 354 19.17 -4.45 -5.95
C PHE A 354 19.93 -5.62 -6.56
N ILE A 355 19.86 -5.82 -7.88
CA ILE A 355 20.66 -6.82 -8.59
C ILE A 355 22.15 -6.51 -8.43
N GLU A 356 22.59 -5.27 -8.66
CA GLU A 356 23.98 -4.84 -8.53
C GLU A 356 24.53 -5.15 -7.12
N VAL A 357 23.77 -4.86 -6.06
CA VAL A 357 24.17 -5.13 -4.68
C VAL A 357 24.28 -6.63 -4.39
N MET A 358 23.41 -7.48 -4.99
CA MET A 358 23.55 -8.94 -4.90
C MET A 358 24.80 -9.44 -5.63
N GLU A 359 25.10 -8.91 -6.83
CA GLU A 359 26.31 -9.27 -7.59
C GLU A 359 27.59 -8.90 -6.84
N GLU A 360 27.64 -7.72 -6.21
CA GLU A 360 28.77 -7.30 -5.37
C GLU A 360 28.98 -8.23 -4.16
N GLN A 361 27.91 -8.78 -3.59
CA GLN A 361 27.98 -9.74 -2.49
C GLN A 361 28.58 -11.08 -2.96
N ASN A 362 28.16 -11.59 -4.11
CA ASN A 362 28.58 -12.88 -4.63
C ASN A 362 30.05 -12.87 -5.14
N ASN A 363 30.59 -11.68 -5.45
CA ASN A 363 31.96 -11.48 -5.92
C ASN A 363 32.96 -11.10 -4.82
N ALA A 364 32.50 -10.87 -3.58
CA ALA A 364 33.33 -10.46 -2.43
C ALA A 364 33.75 -11.67 -1.57
#